data_3a838d5a7cee422e148c7461ef50a9d9
#
_entry.id   3a838d5a7cee422e148c7461ef50a9d9
#
_cell.length_a   1.000
_cell.length_b   1.000
_cell.length_c   1.000
_cell.angle_alpha   90.00
_cell.angle_beta   90.00
_cell.angle_gamma   90.00
#
_symmetry.space_group_name_H-M   'P 1'
#
loop_
_entity.id
_entity.type
_entity.pdbx_description
1 polymer ?
#
loop_
_entity_poly.entity_id
_entity_poly.type
_entity_poly.pdbx_seq_one_letter_code
_entity_poly.pdbx_strand_id
1 'polypeptide(L)'
;ESHPEFKINVEALTKAQPRELEASKIDIRLGATWLDPDIIQKFMTETFQIPYYLRHAVKVRYSPYTAEWRVEGKTATGRGDIISSETYGTSRANAYKILEETLNLKDVRIYDTIEDAEGKPKRVLNKRETMLAQQKQQVIKDAFANWVWQDPQRRIALVKQYNELFNSTRPREYDGSHIKFVGMNPEITLREHQRNAIAHVLYGGNTLLAHLSLIHISEPTRL
;
A
#
# COMPACT_ATOMS: atom_id res chain seq x y z
N GLU A 1 -18.33 10.57 32.03
CA GLU A 1 -18.20 11.04 33.46
C GLU A 1 -19.32 10.49 34.38
N SER A 2 -20.30 9.75 33.86
CA SER A 2 -21.47 9.30 34.62
C SER A 2 -21.30 7.96 35.37
N HIS A 3 -20.19 7.26 35.18
CA HIS A 3 -19.95 5.94 35.79
C HIS A 3 -18.51 5.82 36.34
N PRO A 4 -18.27 6.25 37.60
CA PRO A 4 -16.95 6.20 38.21
C PRO A 4 -16.36 4.79 38.36
N GLU A 5 -17.22 3.75 38.40
CA GLU A 5 -16.82 2.34 38.46
C GLU A 5 -16.02 1.90 37.23
N PHE A 6 -16.19 2.54 36.06
CA PHE A 6 -15.45 2.20 34.85
C PHE A 6 -14.14 2.96 34.67
N LYS A 7 -13.79 3.88 35.57
CA LYS A 7 -12.59 4.71 35.46
C LYS A 7 -11.31 3.87 35.32
N ILE A 8 -11.19 2.81 36.10
CA ILE A 8 -10.05 1.89 36.06
C ILE A 8 -9.96 1.20 34.70
N ASN A 9 -11.11 0.78 34.14
CA ASN A 9 -11.15 0.14 32.84
C ASN A 9 -10.79 1.13 31.72
N VAL A 10 -11.25 2.36 31.80
CA VAL A 10 -10.90 3.43 30.83
C VAL A 10 -9.40 3.70 30.86
N GLU A 11 -8.80 3.85 32.04
CA GLU A 11 -7.36 4.06 32.19
C GLU A 11 -6.54 2.88 31.64
N ALA A 12 -6.96 1.64 31.91
CA ALA A 12 -6.30 0.44 31.41
C ALA A 12 -6.40 0.35 29.88
N LEU A 13 -7.58 0.61 29.31
CA LEU A 13 -7.80 0.63 27.86
C LEU A 13 -7.01 1.74 27.18
N THR A 14 -6.95 2.93 27.77
CA THR A 14 -6.17 4.04 27.23
C THR A 14 -4.67 3.70 27.18
N LYS A 15 -4.14 3.02 28.20
CA LYS A 15 -2.75 2.55 28.20
C LYS A 15 -2.49 1.43 27.18
N ALA A 16 -3.50 0.61 26.90
CA ALA A 16 -3.40 -0.48 25.95
C ALA A 16 -3.51 -0.03 24.48
N GLN A 17 -4.06 1.15 24.22
CA GLN A 17 -4.17 1.67 22.84
C GLN A 17 -2.80 1.89 22.21
N PRO A 18 -2.66 1.57 20.90
CA PRO A 18 -1.45 1.90 20.17
C PRO A 18 -1.25 3.42 20.13
N ARG A 19 -0.01 3.85 20.10
CA ARG A 19 0.29 5.28 19.88
C ARG A 19 -0.05 5.63 18.44
N GLU A 20 -0.70 6.77 18.24
CA GLU A 20 -0.99 7.26 16.90
C GLU A 20 0.29 7.44 16.09
N LEU A 21 0.25 6.98 14.84
CA LEU A 21 1.33 7.16 13.90
C LEU A 21 1.25 8.56 13.30
N GLU A 22 2.38 9.21 13.25
CA GLU A 22 2.53 10.51 12.59
C GLU A 22 2.63 10.34 11.06
N ALA A 23 2.35 11.39 10.30
CA ALA A 23 2.44 11.39 8.84
C ALA A 23 3.78 10.89 8.29
N SER A 24 4.88 11.19 8.99
CA SER A 24 6.24 10.75 8.64
C SER A 24 6.44 9.24 8.69
N LYS A 25 5.58 8.52 9.41
CA LYS A 25 5.65 7.06 9.59
C LYS A 25 4.64 6.30 8.73
N ILE A 26 3.81 7.04 7.99
CA ILE A 26 2.76 6.48 7.14
C ILE A 26 3.20 6.56 5.68
N ASP A 27 3.37 5.41 5.04
CA ASP A 27 3.63 5.32 3.60
C ASP A 27 2.32 5.16 2.85
N ILE A 28 1.96 6.18 2.05
CA ILE A 28 0.76 6.15 1.21
C ILE A 28 1.17 6.01 -0.24
N ARG A 29 0.70 4.93 -0.88
CA ARG A 29 1.01 4.62 -2.28
C ARG A 29 -0.22 4.78 -3.17
N LEU A 30 0.02 5.16 -4.42
CA LEU A 30 -0.99 5.08 -5.47
C LEU A 30 -1.50 3.63 -5.57
N GLY A 31 -2.83 3.47 -5.64
CA GLY A 31 -3.47 2.16 -5.69
C GLY A 31 -3.84 1.57 -4.32
N ALA A 32 -3.54 2.26 -3.23
CA ALA A 32 -4.04 1.86 -1.92
C ALA A 32 -5.58 1.90 -1.90
N THR A 33 -6.21 0.76 -1.63
CA THR A 33 -7.67 0.58 -1.75
C THR A 33 -8.50 1.30 -0.68
N TRP A 34 -7.84 1.77 0.37
CA TRP A 34 -8.46 2.56 1.43
C TRP A 34 -8.52 4.07 1.12
N LEU A 35 -7.81 4.52 0.08
CA LEU A 35 -7.87 5.91 -0.36
C LEU A 35 -9.19 6.18 -1.07
N ASP A 36 -9.77 7.33 -0.74
CA ASP A 36 -10.95 7.82 -1.43
C ASP A 36 -10.61 8.16 -2.90
N PRO A 37 -11.41 7.71 -3.88
CA PRO A 37 -11.25 8.10 -5.28
C PRO A 37 -11.17 9.61 -5.52
N ASP A 38 -11.82 10.42 -4.69
CA ASP A 38 -11.78 11.88 -4.77
C ASP A 38 -10.39 12.46 -4.49
N ILE A 39 -9.59 11.79 -3.64
CA ILE A 39 -8.20 12.19 -3.38
C ILE A 39 -7.35 11.98 -4.64
N ILE A 40 -7.53 10.84 -5.30
CA ILE A 40 -6.82 10.54 -6.55
C ILE A 40 -7.32 11.45 -7.68
N GLN A 41 -8.61 11.74 -7.73
CA GLN A 41 -9.19 12.70 -8.68
C GLN A 41 -8.58 14.09 -8.49
N LYS A 42 -8.45 14.56 -7.26
CA LYS A 42 -7.85 15.86 -6.94
C LYS A 42 -6.37 15.88 -7.33
N PHE A 43 -5.61 14.84 -6.97
CA PHE A 43 -4.22 14.67 -7.39
C PHE A 43 -4.08 14.77 -8.91
N MET A 44 -4.84 13.97 -9.64
CA MET A 44 -4.82 13.94 -11.09
C MET A 44 -5.13 15.33 -11.68
N THR A 45 -6.16 16.00 -11.16
CA THR A 45 -6.60 17.31 -11.65
C THR A 45 -5.55 18.39 -11.44
N GLU A 46 -4.92 18.43 -10.26
CA GLU A 46 -3.92 19.43 -9.89
C GLU A 46 -2.58 19.15 -10.56
N THR A 47 -2.11 17.91 -10.54
CA THR A 47 -0.78 17.54 -11.05
C THR A 47 -0.73 17.55 -12.58
N PHE A 48 -1.77 17.05 -13.24
CA PHE A 48 -1.84 17.07 -14.70
C PHE A 48 -2.44 18.37 -15.24
N GLN A 49 -2.76 19.34 -14.35
CA GLN A 49 -3.31 20.66 -14.69
C GLN A 49 -4.51 20.57 -15.63
N ILE A 50 -5.44 19.67 -15.32
CA ILE A 50 -6.60 19.41 -16.18
C ILE A 50 -7.44 20.69 -16.32
N PRO A 51 -7.67 21.20 -17.54
CA PRO A 51 -8.51 22.36 -17.79
C PRO A 51 -9.92 22.16 -17.23
N TYR A 52 -10.53 23.25 -16.74
CA TYR A 52 -11.84 23.19 -16.10
C TYR A 52 -12.91 22.47 -16.94
N TYR A 53 -12.93 22.74 -18.25
CA TYR A 53 -13.90 22.14 -19.17
C TYR A 53 -13.73 20.63 -19.39
N LEU A 54 -12.56 20.05 -19.06
CA LEU A 54 -12.29 18.61 -19.16
C LEU A 54 -12.49 17.87 -17.83
N ARG A 55 -12.60 18.57 -16.71
CA ARG A 55 -12.71 17.93 -15.37
C ARG A 55 -13.92 17.04 -15.22
N HIS A 56 -14.99 17.32 -15.97
CA HIS A 56 -16.18 16.48 -15.97
C HIS A 56 -16.04 15.21 -16.82
N ALA A 57 -15.18 15.26 -17.84
CA ALA A 57 -14.97 14.16 -18.77
C ALA A 57 -13.95 13.13 -18.23
N VAL A 58 -12.96 13.57 -17.44
CA VAL A 58 -11.91 12.72 -16.91
C VAL A 58 -12.19 12.44 -15.45
N LYS A 59 -12.54 11.18 -15.11
CA LYS A 59 -12.90 10.78 -13.75
C LYS A 59 -12.17 9.54 -13.32
N VAL A 60 -11.80 9.51 -12.04
CA VAL A 60 -11.25 8.33 -11.36
C VAL A 60 -12.39 7.58 -10.67
N ARG A 61 -12.46 6.29 -10.88
CA ARG A 61 -13.42 5.40 -10.20
C ARG A 61 -12.72 4.20 -9.61
N TYR A 62 -13.21 3.75 -8.48
CA TYR A 62 -12.79 2.51 -7.85
C TYR A 62 -13.99 1.57 -7.70
N SER A 63 -13.82 0.33 -8.10
CA SER A 63 -14.81 -0.74 -7.90
C SER A 63 -14.38 -1.62 -6.74
N PRO A 64 -15.08 -1.61 -5.59
CA PRO A 64 -14.74 -2.49 -4.46
C PRO A 64 -14.98 -3.97 -4.76
N TYR A 65 -15.85 -4.29 -5.74
CA TYR A 65 -16.17 -5.68 -6.13
C TYR A 65 -15.03 -6.35 -6.90
N THR A 66 -14.39 -5.59 -7.82
CA THR A 66 -13.29 -6.09 -8.65
C THR A 66 -11.92 -5.67 -8.12
N ALA A 67 -11.90 -4.79 -7.11
CA ALA A 67 -10.70 -4.11 -6.60
C ALA A 67 -9.92 -3.39 -7.71
N GLU A 68 -10.60 -2.89 -8.73
CA GLU A 68 -9.99 -2.21 -9.88
C GLU A 68 -10.26 -0.72 -9.87
N TRP A 69 -9.21 0.02 -10.20
CA TRP A 69 -9.28 1.45 -10.49
C TRP A 69 -9.46 1.68 -11.97
N ARG A 70 -10.29 2.63 -12.34
CA ARG A 70 -10.50 3.06 -13.72
C ARG A 70 -10.41 4.56 -13.84
N VAL A 71 -9.75 5.01 -14.89
CA VAL A 71 -9.73 6.42 -15.30
C VAL A 71 -10.59 6.54 -16.55
N GLU A 72 -11.76 7.16 -16.41
CA GLU A 72 -12.66 7.45 -17.53
C GLU A 72 -12.16 8.65 -18.30
N GLY A 73 -12.52 8.76 -19.58
CA GLY A 73 -12.15 9.91 -20.41
C GLY A 73 -10.67 10.04 -20.75
N LYS A 74 -9.91 8.96 -20.73
CA LYS A 74 -8.46 8.96 -21.03
C LYS A 74 -8.06 9.55 -22.39
N THR A 75 -9.00 9.60 -23.32
CA THR A 75 -8.81 10.16 -24.66
C THR A 75 -9.30 11.60 -24.79
N ALA A 76 -9.92 12.15 -23.75
CA ALA A 76 -10.42 13.52 -23.71
C ALA A 76 -9.31 14.58 -23.57
N THR A 77 -8.07 14.21 -23.88
CA THR A 77 -6.94 15.14 -23.89
C THR A 77 -7.13 16.19 -24.99
N GLY A 78 -7.06 17.45 -24.59
CA GLY A 78 -7.04 18.55 -25.59
C GLY A 78 -5.85 18.40 -26.53
N ARG A 79 -6.01 18.80 -27.80
CA ARG A 79 -4.88 18.90 -28.73
C ARG A 79 -3.82 19.82 -28.12
N GLY A 80 -2.61 19.29 -27.86
CA GLY A 80 -1.49 20.06 -27.32
C GLY A 80 -1.35 20.03 -25.79
N ASP A 81 -1.98 19.07 -25.10
CA ASP A 81 -1.73 18.84 -23.68
C ASP A 81 -0.35 18.21 -23.48
N ILE A 82 0.67 19.07 -23.39
CA ILE A 82 2.08 18.69 -23.19
C ILE A 82 2.25 17.98 -21.83
N ILE A 83 1.47 18.35 -20.83
CA ILE A 83 1.61 17.81 -19.48
C ILE A 83 1.21 16.34 -19.45
N SER A 84 0.08 15.99 -20.06
CA SER A 84 -0.38 14.59 -20.07
C SER A 84 0.31 13.73 -21.13
N SER A 85 0.88 14.34 -22.19
CA SER A 85 1.52 13.60 -23.29
C SER A 85 3.04 13.50 -23.19
N GLU A 86 3.71 14.48 -22.55
CA GLU A 86 5.17 14.53 -22.49
C GLU A 86 5.72 14.57 -21.07
N THR A 87 5.14 15.39 -20.17
CA THR A 87 5.66 15.51 -18.79
C THR A 87 5.40 14.24 -18.00
N TYR A 88 4.15 13.80 -17.95
CA TYR A 88 3.71 12.60 -17.22
C TYR A 88 3.32 11.43 -18.14
N GLY A 89 3.42 11.61 -19.44
CA GLY A 89 3.10 10.63 -20.47
C GLY A 89 4.20 10.44 -21.48
N THR A 90 3.91 9.61 -22.45
CA THR A 90 4.70 9.38 -23.67
C THR A 90 3.78 9.47 -24.89
N SER A 91 4.34 9.51 -26.10
CA SER A 91 3.56 9.47 -27.36
C SER A 91 2.68 8.22 -27.50
N ARG A 92 3.02 7.13 -26.80
CA ARG A 92 2.31 5.83 -26.86
C ARG A 92 1.41 5.55 -25.66
N ALA A 93 1.63 6.24 -24.54
CA ALA A 93 0.82 6.14 -23.34
C ALA A 93 0.75 7.50 -22.64
N ASN A 94 -0.44 8.09 -22.62
CA ASN A 94 -0.65 9.34 -21.92
C ASN A 94 -0.67 9.15 -20.39
N ALA A 95 -0.56 10.24 -19.64
CA ALA A 95 -0.53 10.24 -18.17
C ALA A 95 -1.71 9.50 -17.54
N TYR A 96 -2.91 9.60 -18.11
CA TYR A 96 -4.12 8.95 -17.59
C TYR A 96 -4.05 7.42 -17.68
N LYS A 97 -3.52 6.89 -18.77
CA LYS A 97 -3.29 5.46 -18.94
C LYS A 97 -2.22 4.95 -17.97
N ILE A 98 -1.12 5.70 -17.84
CA ILE A 98 -0.03 5.36 -16.92
C ILE A 98 -0.53 5.41 -15.48
N LEU A 99 -1.34 6.42 -15.10
CA LEU A 99 -1.94 6.51 -13.78
C LEU A 99 -2.86 5.32 -13.49
N GLU A 100 -3.73 4.93 -14.44
CA GLU A 100 -4.63 3.77 -14.26
C GLU A 100 -3.84 2.46 -14.03
N GLU A 101 -2.81 2.20 -14.81
CA GLU A 101 -1.95 1.02 -14.62
C GLU A 101 -1.25 1.08 -13.25
N THR A 102 -0.79 2.27 -12.84
CA THR A 102 -0.15 2.49 -11.53
C THR A 102 -1.10 2.23 -10.38
N LEU A 103 -2.34 2.72 -10.46
CA LEU A 103 -3.38 2.50 -9.47
C LEU A 103 -3.73 1.01 -9.32
N ASN A 104 -3.66 0.26 -10.40
CA ASN A 104 -3.89 -1.19 -10.42
C ASN A 104 -2.61 -2.01 -10.13
N LEU A 105 -1.53 -1.36 -9.67
CA LEU A 105 -0.25 -1.99 -9.33
C LEU A 105 0.37 -2.76 -10.50
N LYS A 106 0.08 -2.33 -11.73
CA LYS A 106 0.60 -2.93 -12.97
C LYS A 106 1.73 -2.08 -13.53
N ASP A 107 2.77 -2.74 -14.03
CA ASP A 107 3.81 -2.05 -14.80
C ASP A 107 3.30 -1.76 -16.21
N VAL A 108 3.52 -0.54 -16.67
CA VAL A 108 3.15 -0.13 -18.01
C VAL A 108 3.98 -0.91 -19.04
N ARG A 109 3.31 -1.49 -20.03
CA ARG A 109 3.92 -2.23 -21.13
C ARG A 109 3.38 -1.73 -22.45
N ILE A 110 4.29 -1.42 -23.38
CA ILE A 110 3.96 -0.94 -24.72
C ILE A 110 4.28 -2.03 -25.74
N TYR A 111 3.33 -2.31 -26.59
CA TYR A 111 3.45 -3.34 -27.62
C TYR A 111 3.33 -2.74 -29.00
N ASP A 112 4.15 -3.22 -29.93
CA ASP A 112 4.02 -2.99 -31.36
C ASP A 112 3.29 -4.18 -31.99
N THR A 113 2.53 -3.90 -33.03
CA THR A 113 1.93 -4.94 -33.86
C THR A 113 2.80 -5.08 -35.09
N ILE A 114 3.44 -6.24 -35.27
CA ILE A 114 4.21 -6.59 -36.46
C ILE A 114 3.52 -7.72 -37.19
N GLU A 115 3.68 -7.80 -38.49
CA GLU A 115 3.22 -8.93 -39.27
C GLU A 115 4.24 -10.08 -39.15
N ASP A 116 3.76 -11.26 -38.88
CA ASP A 116 4.50 -12.52 -38.89
C ASP A 116 4.81 -12.92 -40.34
N ALA A 117 5.69 -13.91 -40.53
CA ALA A 117 6.03 -14.47 -41.84
C ALA A 117 4.80 -15.01 -42.63
N GLU A 118 3.70 -15.29 -41.92
CA GLU A 118 2.42 -15.70 -42.48
C GLU A 118 1.43 -14.56 -42.71
N GLY A 119 1.84 -13.28 -42.51
CA GLY A 119 0.98 -12.09 -42.61
C GLY A 119 -0.03 -11.92 -41.49
N LYS A 120 0.13 -12.62 -40.36
CA LYS A 120 -0.73 -12.48 -39.18
C LYS A 120 -0.21 -11.41 -38.23
N PRO A 121 -1.07 -10.57 -37.65
CA PRO A 121 -0.65 -9.55 -36.69
C PRO A 121 -0.18 -10.19 -35.37
N LYS A 122 1.09 -9.94 -35.02
CA LYS A 122 1.72 -10.41 -33.78
C LYS A 122 2.08 -9.23 -32.90
N ARG A 123 1.69 -9.28 -31.64
CA ARG A 123 2.06 -8.25 -30.64
C ARG A 123 3.44 -8.55 -30.05
N VAL A 124 4.37 -7.62 -30.19
CA VAL A 124 5.74 -7.71 -29.70
C VAL A 124 6.00 -6.56 -28.72
N LEU A 125 6.63 -6.87 -27.59
CA LEU A 125 6.95 -5.85 -26.57
C LEU A 125 8.01 -4.89 -27.12
N ASN A 126 7.66 -3.60 -27.15
CA ASN A 126 8.62 -2.54 -27.44
C ASN A 126 9.35 -2.16 -26.15
N LYS A 127 10.57 -2.67 -25.99
CA LYS A 127 11.37 -2.47 -24.77
C LYS A 127 11.70 -0.99 -24.52
N ARG A 128 12.02 -0.23 -25.56
CA ARG A 128 12.37 1.20 -25.45
C ARG A 128 11.19 2.02 -24.96
N GLU A 129 10.05 1.91 -25.63
CA GLU A 129 8.83 2.64 -25.29
C GLU A 129 8.28 2.20 -23.91
N THR A 130 8.42 0.93 -23.57
CA THR A 130 8.06 0.41 -22.24
C THR A 130 8.93 1.05 -21.15
N MET A 131 10.25 1.13 -21.36
CA MET A 131 11.15 1.76 -20.39
C MET A 131 10.83 3.24 -20.19
N LEU A 132 10.56 3.98 -21.27
CA LEU A 132 10.16 5.39 -21.18
C LEU A 132 8.84 5.55 -20.41
N ALA A 133 7.85 4.70 -20.68
CA ALA A 133 6.57 4.73 -19.96
C ALA A 133 6.72 4.39 -18.47
N GLN A 134 7.59 3.43 -18.13
CA GLN A 134 7.89 3.09 -16.72
C GLN A 134 8.65 4.21 -15.99
N GLN A 135 9.52 4.95 -16.67
CA GLN A 135 10.11 6.16 -16.09
C GLN A 135 9.05 7.21 -15.77
N LYS A 136 8.08 7.44 -16.68
CA LYS A 136 6.96 8.34 -16.41
C LYS A 136 6.06 7.82 -15.28
N GLN A 137 5.87 6.52 -15.19
CA GLN A 137 5.16 5.88 -14.08
C GLN A 137 5.84 6.19 -12.73
N GLN A 138 7.16 6.13 -12.66
CA GLN A 138 7.89 6.49 -11.45
C GLN A 138 7.74 7.98 -11.12
N VAL A 139 7.83 8.87 -12.11
CA VAL A 139 7.61 10.31 -11.92
C VAL A 139 6.21 10.60 -11.33
N ILE A 140 5.18 9.88 -11.78
CA ILE A 140 3.82 10.02 -11.22
C ILE A 140 3.76 9.53 -9.77
N LYS A 141 4.43 8.42 -9.43
CA LYS A 141 4.51 7.91 -8.06
C LYS A 141 5.19 8.91 -7.12
N ASP A 142 6.31 9.48 -7.56
CA ASP A 142 7.07 10.47 -6.79
C ASP A 142 6.29 11.78 -6.62
N ALA A 143 5.60 12.22 -7.69
CA ALA A 143 4.73 13.38 -7.64
C ALA A 143 3.58 13.18 -6.62
N PHE A 144 2.97 12.00 -6.59
CA PHE A 144 1.93 11.68 -5.61
C PHE A 144 2.46 11.65 -4.18
N ALA A 145 3.60 11.00 -3.95
CA ALA A 145 4.21 10.92 -2.63
C ALA A 145 4.51 12.31 -2.03
N ASN A 146 4.93 13.24 -2.88
CA ASN A 146 5.15 14.64 -2.47
C ASN A 146 3.83 15.39 -2.28
N TRP A 147 2.88 15.24 -3.22
CA TRP A 147 1.63 15.98 -3.22
C TRP A 147 0.72 15.60 -2.03
N VAL A 148 0.65 14.31 -1.68
CA VAL A 148 -0.32 13.80 -0.70
C VAL A 148 -0.18 14.46 0.68
N TRP A 149 1.03 14.85 1.05
CA TRP A 149 1.34 15.44 2.36
C TRP A 149 1.42 16.97 2.37
N GLN A 150 1.34 17.66 1.22
CA GLN A 150 1.49 19.11 1.14
C GLN A 150 0.35 19.88 1.82
N ASP A 151 -0.88 19.43 1.63
CA ASP A 151 -2.06 20.07 2.20
C ASP A 151 -2.25 19.65 3.67
N PRO A 152 -2.23 20.61 4.65
CA PRO A 152 -2.37 20.27 6.05
C PRO A 152 -3.70 19.60 6.42
N GLN A 153 -4.82 20.01 5.80
CA GLN A 153 -6.14 19.44 6.07
C GLN A 153 -6.21 17.99 5.56
N ARG A 154 -5.75 17.74 4.34
CA ARG A 154 -5.65 16.40 3.77
C ARG A 154 -4.74 15.51 4.61
N ARG A 155 -3.59 16.02 5.03
CA ARG A 155 -2.66 15.30 5.91
C ARG A 155 -3.30 14.86 7.21
N ILE A 156 -4.00 15.74 7.91
CA ILE A 156 -4.70 15.42 9.17
C ILE A 156 -5.77 14.36 8.93
N ALA A 157 -6.57 14.50 7.88
CA ALA A 157 -7.64 13.55 7.55
C ALA A 157 -7.07 12.15 7.23
N LEU A 158 -6.00 12.08 6.43
CA LEU A 158 -5.38 10.80 6.05
C LEU A 158 -4.68 10.12 7.23
N VAL A 159 -4.00 10.87 8.08
CA VAL A 159 -3.37 10.33 9.30
C VAL A 159 -4.44 9.74 10.23
N LYS A 160 -5.54 10.45 10.44
CA LYS A 160 -6.66 9.97 11.25
C LYS A 160 -7.25 8.69 10.67
N GLN A 161 -7.60 8.71 9.38
CA GLN A 161 -8.17 7.55 8.68
C GLN A 161 -7.24 6.33 8.74
N TYR A 162 -5.93 6.54 8.52
CA TYR A 162 -4.95 5.46 8.60
C TYR A 162 -4.86 4.84 10.00
N ASN A 163 -4.80 5.66 11.04
CA ASN A 163 -4.76 5.18 12.42
C ASN A 163 -6.05 4.43 12.79
N GLU A 164 -7.21 4.90 12.37
CA GLU A 164 -8.48 4.22 12.59
C GLU A 164 -8.55 2.86 11.89
N LEU A 165 -8.07 2.75 10.65
CA LEU A 165 -8.15 1.52 9.87
C LEU A 165 -7.07 0.50 10.22
N PHE A 166 -5.83 0.95 10.46
CA PHE A 166 -4.66 0.05 10.53
C PHE A 166 -3.92 0.08 11.86
N ASN A 167 -4.19 1.07 12.71
CA ASN A 167 -3.52 1.23 14.00
C ASN A 167 -4.50 1.23 15.17
N SER A 168 -5.73 0.77 14.96
CA SER A 168 -6.78 0.71 16.00
C SER A 168 -6.71 -0.56 16.86
N THR A 169 -5.93 -1.57 16.45
CA THR A 169 -5.81 -2.84 17.14
C THR A 169 -4.38 -3.08 17.59
N ARG A 170 -4.21 -3.51 18.83
CA ARG A 170 -2.92 -3.97 19.34
C ARG A 170 -2.90 -5.50 19.35
N PRO A 171 -1.98 -6.14 18.63
CA PRO A 171 -1.79 -7.56 18.73
C PRO A 171 -1.47 -7.97 20.18
N ARG A 172 -2.00 -9.12 20.61
CA ARG A 172 -1.67 -9.65 21.92
C ARG A 172 -0.20 -10.02 21.95
N GLU A 173 0.52 -9.48 22.92
CA GLU A 173 1.90 -9.84 23.20
C GLU A 173 1.93 -10.99 24.22
N TYR A 174 2.80 -11.95 23.99
CA TYR A 174 2.96 -13.09 24.87
C TYR A 174 4.34 -13.00 25.52
N ASP A 175 4.35 -12.82 26.86
CA ASP A 175 5.56 -12.85 27.66
C ASP A 175 5.78 -14.26 28.23
N GLY A 176 6.87 -14.88 27.81
CA GLY A 176 7.29 -16.19 28.27
C GLY A 176 8.27 -16.18 29.47
N SER A 177 8.52 -15.02 30.05
CA SER A 177 9.49 -14.88 31.16
C SER A 177 9.15 -15.71 32.39
N HIS A 178 7.85 -15.89 32.66
CA HIS A 178 7.32 -16.63 33.79
C HIS A 178 7.27 -18.15 33.58
N ILE A 179 7.51 -18.63 32.35
CA ILE A 179 7.41 -20.08 32.04
C ILE A 179 8.64 -20.81 32.57
N LYS A 180 8.40 -21.87 33.36
CA LYS A 180 9.42 -22.78 33.81
C LYS A 180 9.46 -24.02 32.92
N PHE A 181 10.60 -24.30 32.32
CA PHE A 181 10.79 -25.43 31.41
C PHE A 181 11.28 -26.65 32.21
N VAL A 182 10.32 -27.45 32.68
CA VAL A 182 10.64 -28.67 33.46
C VAL A 182 11.15 -29.76 32.51
N GLY A 183 12.31 -30.35 32.84
CA GLY A 183 12.93 -31.38 32.00
C GLY A 183 13.86 -30.89 30.89
N MET A 184 14.04 -29.58 30.75
CA MET A 184 15.02 -29.01 29.82
C MET A 184 16.45 -29.11 30.42
N ASN A 185 17.45 -29.32 29.57
CA ASN A 185 18.86 -29.30 29.98
C ASN A 185 19.19 -27.94 30.64
N PRO A 186 19.69 -27.92 31.91
CA PRO A 186 19.98 -26.69 32.64
C PRO A 186 21.11 -25.83 32.02
N GLU A 187 21.94 -26.42 31.17
CA GLU A 187 22.98 -25.68 30.42
C GLU A 187 22.43 -24.83 29.28
N ILE A 188 21.19 -25.10 28.84
CA ILE A 188 20.56 -24.36 27.73
C ILE A 188 19.72 -23.22 28.28
N THR A 189 20.10 -22.01 27.95
CA THR A 189 19.33 -20.81 28.28
C THR A 189 18.58 -20.31 27.03
N LEU A 190 17.25 -20.34 27.10
CA LEU A 190 16.41 -19.79 26.03
C LEU A 190 16.49 -18.27 26.00
N ARG A 191 16.62 -17.73 24.79
CA ARG A 191 16.53 -16.28 24.54
C ARG A 191 15.09 -15.79 24.75
N GLU A 192 14.92 -14.50 25.02
CA GLU A 192 13.62 -13.88 25.25
C GLU A 192 12.61 -14.20 24.15
N HIS A 193 12.97 -13.99 22.88
CA HIS A 193 12.07 -14.28 21.76
C HIS A 193 11.67 -15.77 21.66
N GLN A 194 12.54 -16.70 22.07
CA GLN A 194 12.22 -18.14 22.11
C GLN A 194 11.20 -18.46 23.21
N ARG A 195 11.36 -17.86 24.38
CA ARG A 195 10.39 -18.00 25.50
C ARG A 195 9.05 -17.39 25.13
N ASN A 196 9.06 -16.22 24.47
CA ASN A 196 7.83 -15.54 24.01
C ASN A 196 7.14 -16.34 22.90
N ALA A 197 7.89 -16.99 22.01
CA ALA A 197 7.34 -17.90 21.01
C ALA A 197 6.64 -19.11 21.64
N ILE A 198 7.25 -19.70 22.67
CA ILE A 198 6.64 -20.82 23.44
C ILE A 198 5.36 -20.33 24.14
N ALA A 199 5.40 -19.15 24.77
CA ALA A 199 4.21 -18.57 25.38
C ALA A 199 3.09 -18.35 24.34
N HIS A 200 3.44 -17.91 23.16
CA HIS A 200 2.49 -17.71 22.06
C HIS A 200 1.83 -19.03 21.64
N VAL A 201 2.60 -20.11 21.51
CA VAL A 201 2.06 -21.44 21.18
C VAL A 201 1.15 -21.97 22.31
N LEU A 202 1.56 -21.79 23.56
CA LEU A 202 0.81 -22.30 24.71
C LEU A 202 -0.51 -21.56 24.94
N TYR A 203 -0.52 -20.25 24.77
CA TYR A 203 -1.68 -19.39 25.12
C TYR A 203 -2.44 -18.86 23.92
N GLY A 204 -1.85 -18.88 22.73
CA GLY A 204 -2.44 -18.32 21.52
C GLY A 204 -3.18 -19.31 20.64
N GLY A 205 -3.00 -20.62 20.85
CA GLY A 205 -3.56 -21.65 19.98
C GLY A 205 -2.75 -21.83 18.69
N ASN A 206 -3.43 -21.88 17.53
CA ASN A 206 -2.76 -22.03 16.24
C ASN A 206 -1.82 -20.85 15.98
N THR A 207 -0.54 -21.12 15.82
CA THR A 207 0.50 -20.10 15.78
C THR A 207 1.42 -20.30 14.57
N LEU A 208 1.70 -19.20 13.85
CA LEU A 208 2.74 -19.14 12.83
C LEU A 208 3.96 -18.39 13.41
N LEU A 209 5.09 -19.06 13.55
CA LEU A 209 6.34 -18.46 14.01
C LEU A 209 7.22 -18.14 12.81
N ALA A 210 7.19 -16.87 12.36
CA ALA A 210 8.01 -16.37 11.28
C ALA A 210 9.30 -15.72 11.82
N HIS A 211 10.27 -16.53 12.27
CA HIS A 211 11.57 -16.05 12.71
C HIS A 211 12.55 -15.93 11.54
N LEU A 212 13.19 -14.78 11.40
CA LEU A 212 14.27 -14.58 10.45
C LEU A 212 15.48 -15.45 10.85
N SER A 213 15.95 -16.30 9.93
CA SER A 213 17.23 -17.03 10.05
C SER A 213 17.35 -18.08 11.16
N LEU A 214 16.28 -18.79 11.48
CA LEU A 214 16.34 -19.90 12.45
C LEU A 214 16.17 -21.29 11.81
N ILE A 215 16.47 -21.45 10.54
CA ILE A 215 16.38 -22.71 9.80
C ILE A 215 17.17 -23.84 10.51
N HIS A 216 18.22 -23.51 11.26
CA HIS A 216 19.06 -24.48 11.94
C HIS A 216 18.69 -24.76 13.41
N ILE A 217 17.69 -24.07 13.98
CA ILE A 217 17.35 -24.17 15.40
C ILE A 217 15.98 -24.81 15.63
N SER A 218 15.15 -24.94 14.60
CA SER A 218 13.79 -25.47 14.70
C SER A 218 13.57 -26.75 13.89
N GLU A 219 14.62 -27.52 13.60
CA GLU A 219 14.40 -28.89 13.12
C GLU A 219 13.75 -29.68 14.23
N PRO A 220 12.54 -30.26 14.03
CA PRO A 220 11.99 -31.19 14.96
C PRO A 220 12.93 -32.39 15.00
N THR A 221 13.64 -32.55 16.09
CA THR A 221 14.31 -33.83 16.41
C THR A 221 13.23 -34.90 16.38
N ARG A 222 13.14 -35.66 15.30
CA ARG A 222 12.40 -36.91 15.31
C ARG A 222 13.11 -37.83 16.29
N LEU A 223 12.46 -38.07 17.41
CA LEU A 223 12.71 -39.23 18.29
C LEU A 223 12.15 -40.47 17.59
#